data_81d04ff2264c9d879dddf909adab83c3
#
_entry.id   81d04ff2264c9d879dddf909adab83c3
#
_cell.length_a   1.000
_cell.length_b   1.000
_cell.length_c   1.000
_cell.angle_alpha   90.00
_cell.angle_beta   90.00
_cell.angle_gamma   90.00
#
_symmetry.space_group_name_H-M   'P 1'
#
loop_
_entity.id
_entity.type
_entity.pdbx_description
1 polymer ?
#
loop_
_entity_poly.entity_id
_entity_poly.type
_entity_poly.pdbx_seq_one_letter_code
_entity_poly.pdbx_strand_id
1 'polypeptide(L)'
;MSGFTPASSSVVVTLTTALALAPTAAFAVDYLSADEAAKLMFPQADRFEPRTLAFDAEQLQRLQAAGVSPRSARWQVRVAQRDGATLGYVVVDDVIGKFELITYAVGIGSDGAVRQVEVLSYRESHGHEIRLPAWRRQFVGKDASAPLRVGEDIANISGATLSCSHVTEGIKRIVTVIDLARHAGSLA
;
A
#
# COMPACT_ATOMS: atom_id res chain seq x y z
N MET A 1 -40.44 -67.72 48.91
CA MET A 1 -40.20 -67.59 47.43
C MET A 1 -39.98 -66.14 47.15
N SER A 2 -38.71 -65.75 46.97
CA SER A 2 -38.24 -64.40 46.88
C SER A 2 -38.16 -63.96 45.39
N GLY A 3 -38.91 -62.96 45.03
CA GLY A 3 -38.84 -62.35 43.70
C GLY A 3 -37.81 -61.24 43.67
N PHE A 4 -36.80 -61.43 42.84
CA PHE A 4 -35.71 -60.42 42.55
C PHE A 4 -36.09 -59.60 41.31
N THR A 5 -36.35 -58.34 41.48
CA THR A 5 -36.55 -57.42 40.36
C THR A 5 -35.21 -56.75 40.01
N PRO A 6 -34.74 -56.73 38.69
CA PRO A 6 -33.56 -56.04 38.35
C PRO A 6 -33.88 -54.56 38.09
N ALA A 7 -33.07 -53.69 38.66
CA ALA A 7 -33.11 -52.23 38.38
C ALA A 7 -32.48 -51.90 37.00
N SER A 8 -33.28 -51.27 36.15
CA SER A 8 -32.79 -50.71 34.87
C SER A 8 -32.03 -49.42 35.12
N SER A 9 -30.72 -49.43 34.88
CA SER A 9 -29.90 -48.24 34.88
C SER A 9 -29.99 -47.56 33.51
N SER A 10 -30.67 -46.41 33.45
CA SER A 10 -30.69 -45.56 32.25
C SER A 10 -29.38 -44.76 32.16
N VAL A 11 -28.58 -45.06 31.16
CA VAL A 11 -27.40 -44.28 30.82
C VAL A 11 -27.85 -43.07 30.01
N VAL A 12 -27.72 -41.86 30.55
CA VAL A 12 -27.95 -40.59 29.85
C VAL A 12 -26.64 -40.23 29.13
N VAL A 13 -26.65 -40.39 27.83
CA VAL A 13 -25.54 -39.92 26.98
C VAL A 13 -25.80 -38.45 26.65
N THR A 14 -25.04 -37.53 27.28
CA THR A 14 -25.04 -36.12 26.94
C THR A 14 -24.15 -35.90 25.73
N LEU A 15 -24.77 -35.60 24.59
CA LEU A 15 -24.10 -35.23 23.36
C LEU A 15 -23.68 -33.75 23.44
N THR A 16 -22.42 -33.49 23.78
CA THR A 16 -21.84 -32.13 23.72
C THR A 16 -21.49 -31.79 22.28
N THR A 17 -22.31 -30.96 21.65
CA THR A 17 -22.01 -30.38 20.32
C THR A 17 -20.95 -29.30 20.49
N ALA A 18 -19.71 -29.60 20.15
CA ALA A 18 -18.66 -28.60 20.02
C ALA A 18 -18.89 -27.77 18.76
N LEU A 19 -19.34 -26.53 18.95
CA LEU A 19 -19.46 -25.57 17.89
C LEU A 19 -18.03 -25.11 17.50
N ALA A 20 -17.48 -25.69 16.44
CA ALA A 20 -16.19 -25.26 15.88
C ALA A 20 -16.36 -23.86 15.25
N LEU A 21 -15.85 -22.82 15.91
CA LEU A 21 -15.63 -21.54 15.26
C LEU A 21 -14.53 -21.75 14.23
N ALA A 22 -14.93 -21.90 12.97
CA ALA A 22 -13.99 -21.80 11.86
C ALA A 22 -13.43 -20.37 11.80
N PRO A 23 -12.10 -20.17 11.79
CA PRO A 23 -11.55 -18.84 11.57
C PRO A 23 -12.03 -18.36 10.20
N THR A 24 -12.70 -17.21 10.17
CA THR A 24 -12.98 -16.51 8.92
C THR A 24 -11.63 -16.08 8.35
N ALA A 25 -11.14 -16.81 7.34
CA ALA A 25 -9.97 -16.40 6.59
C ALA A 25 -10.24 -15.02 6.00
N ALA A 26 -9.53 -14.01 6.46
CA ALA A 26 -9.49 -12.71 5.79
C ALA A 26 -8.85 -12.96 4.42
N PHE A 27 -9.66 -12.97 3.37
CA PHE A 27 -9.14 -13.12 2.01
C PHE A 27 -8.40 -11.83 1.65
N ALA A 28 -7.07 -11.94 1.52
CA ALA A 28 -6.30 -10.91 0.83
C ALA A 28 -6.82 -10.81 -0.59
N VAL A 29 -7.32 -9.64 -0.98
CA VAL A 29 -7.69 -9.40 -2.36
C VAL A 29 -6.53 -8.66 -3.01
N ASP A 30 -5.79 -9.36 -3.87
CA ASP A 30 -4.81 -8.75 -4.75
C ASP A 30 -5.55 -8.27 -6.01
N TYR A 31 -5.47 -6.97 -6.28
CA TYR A 31 -6.23 -6.32 -7.35
C TYR A 31 -5.41 -6.17 -8.62
N LEU A 32 -4.12 -5.86 -8.48
CA LEU A 32 -3.17 -5.62 -9.56
C LEU A 32 -1.80 -6.10 -9.14
N SER A 33 -1.07 -6.69 -10.06
CA SER A 33 0.37 -6.87 -9.92
C SER A 33 1.12 -5.55 -10.12
N ALA A 34 2.36 -5.48 -9.65
CA ALA A 34 3.22 -4.32 -9.87
C ALA A 34 3.47 -4.02 -11.36
N ASP A 35 3.49 -5.06 -12.20
CA ASP A 35 3.69 -4.92 -13.65
C ASP A 35 2.45 -4.37 -14.35
N GLU A 36 1.26 -4.83 -13.96
CA GLU A 36 -0.01 -4.31 -14.47
C GLU A 36 -0.19 -2.85 -14.08
N ALA A 37 0.11 -2.49 -12.82
CA ALA A 37 0.06 -1.12 -12.34
C ALA A 37 1.02 -0.21 -13.13
N ALA A 38 2.25 -0.65 -13.37
CA ALA A 38 3.22 0.11 -14.15
C ALA A 38 2.73 0.38 -15.58
N LYS A 39 2.18 -0.64 -16.24
CA LYS A 39 1.59 -0.50 -17.59
C LYS A 39 0.37 0.41 -17.60
N LEU A 40 -0.47 0.34 -16.55
CA LEU A 40 -1.64 1.20 -16.41
C LEU A 40 -1.25 2.67 -16.24
N MET A 41 -0.19 2.96 -15.45
CA MET A 41 0.31 4.30 -15.18
C MET A 41 1.03 4.93 -16.38
N PHE A 42 1.74 4.11 -17.16
CA PHE A 42 2.51 4.54 -18.33
C PHE A 42 2.19 3.65 -19.54
N PRO A 43 0.99 3.75 -20.11
CA PRO A 43 0.58 2.89 -21.23
C PRO A 43 1.38 3.13 -22.51
N GLN A 44 2.09 4.27 -22.61
CA GLN A 44 2.95 4.58 -23.76
C GLN A 44 4.39 4.06 -23.59
N ALA A 45 4.75 3.54 -22.40
CA ALA A 45 6.09 3.01 -22.17
C ALA A 45 6.30 1.70 -22.95
N ASP A 46 7.42 1.60 -23.63
CA ASP A 46 7.87 0.38 -24.31
C ASP A 46 8.72 -0.49 -23.39
N ARG A 47 9.31 0.13 -22.34
CA ARG A 47 10.16 -0.55 -21.37
C ARG A 47 10.01 0.01 -19.96
N PHE A 48 10.14 -0.88 -18.96
CA PHE A 48 10.27 -0.56 -17.55
C PHE A 48 11.61 -1.08 -17.02
N GLU A 49 12.56 -0.18 -16.82
CA GLU A 49 13.89 -0.54 -16.37
C GLU A 49 13.96 -0.50 -14.83
N PRO A 50 14.33 -1.63 -14.17
CA PRO A 50 14.51 -1.63 -12.73
C PRO A 50 15.75 -0.83 -12.36
N ARG A 51 15.62 0.07 -11.39
CA ARG A 51 16.70 0.89 -10.85
C ARG A 51 16.69 0.84 -9.33
N THR A 52 17.86 0.65 -8.71
CA THR A 52 18.01 0.76 -7.26
C THR A 52 18.62 2.11 -6.93
N LEU A 53 17.87 2.93 -6.19
CA LEU A 53 18.40 4.15 -5.58
C LEU A 53 19.06 3.77 -4.26
N ALA A 54 20.25 4.30 -4.00
CA ALA A 54 20.95 4.17 -2.73
C ALA A 54 21.27 5.57 -2.22
N PHE A 55 20.80 5.91 -1.03
CA PHE A 55 21.00 7.20 -0.40
C PHE A 55 22.09 7.11 0.65
N ASP A 56 23.00 8.06 0.63
CA ASP A 56 24.01 8.25 1.66
C ASP A 56 23.44 8.96 2.92
N ALA A 57 24.27 9.15 3.93
CA ALA A 57 23.85 9.75 5.19
C ALA A 57 23.35 11.20 5.03
N GLU A 58 23.97 11.98 4.14
CA GLU A 58 23.57 13.36 3.87
C GLU A 58 22.22 13.43 3.18
N GLN A 59 22.01 12.58 2.19
CA GLN A 59 20.73 12.48 1.48
C GLN A 59 19.60 12.03 2.41
N LEU A 60 19.88 11.08 3.33
CA LEU A 60 18.91 10.66 4.34
C LEU A 60 18.57 11.81 5.31
N GLN A 61 19.54 12.63 5.70
CA GLN A 61 19.31 13.83 6.51
C GLN A 61 18.44 14.85 5.76
N ARG A 62 18.64 15.03 4.45
CA ARG A 62 17.79 15.92 3.63
C ARG A 62 16.34 15.44 3.59
N LEU A 63 16.10 14.13 3.49
CA LEU A 63 14.74 13.56 3.58
C LEU A 63 14.10 13.87 4.93
N GLN A 64 14.85 13.71 6.03
CA GLN A 64 14.38 14.03 7.38
C GLN A 64 14.08 15.52 7.55
N ALA A 65 14.93 16.40 7.02
CA ALA A 65 14.72 17.85 7.05
C ALA A 65 13.46 18.26 6.25
N ALA A 66 13.11 17.52 5.20
CA ALA A 66 11.86 17.66 4.46
C ALA A 66 10.63 17.08 5.19
N GLY A 67 10.78 16.65 6.44
CA GLY A 67 9.70 16.07 7.25
C GLY A 67 9.32 14.65 6.83
N VAL A 68 10.20 13.95 6.12
CA VAL A 68 9.99 12.58 5.66
C VAL A 68 10.90 11.63 6.43
N SER A 69 10.31 10.63 7.08
CA SER A 69 11.08 9.56 7.71
C SER A 69 11.44 8.50 6.67
N PRO A 70 12.71 8.37 6.27
CA PRO A 70 13.12 7.32 5.34
C PRO A 70 13.02 5.96 6.04
N ARG A 71 12.28 5.02 5.44
CA ARG A 71 12.17 3.65 5.96
C ARG A 71 13.35 2.77 5.53
N SER A 72 14.05 3.20 4.48
CA SER A 72 15.19 2.49 3.90
C SER A 72 16.15 3.47 3.25
N ALA A 73 17.43 3.16 3.27
CA ALA A 73 18.43 3.83 2.47
C ALA A 73 18.44 3.36 1.00
N ARG A 74 17.68 2.31 0.68
CA ARG A 74 17.60 1.74 -0.67
C ARG A 74 16.15 1.67 -1.12
N TRP A 75 15.90 2.09 -2.39
CA TRP A 75 14.59 2.11 -3.00
C TRP A 75 14.63 1.44 -4.35
N GLN A 76 13.63 0.59 -4.61
CA GLN A 76 13.43 -0.01 -5.92
C GLN A 76 12.49 0.87 -6.73
N VAL A 77 12.94 1.28 -7.89
CA VAL A 77 12.20 2.16 -8.81
C VAL A 77 12.18 1.49 -10.17
N ARG A 78 11.07 1.59 -10.88
CA ARG A 78 10.98 1.23 -12.29
C ARG A 78 10.93 2.50 -13.11
N VAL A 79 11.90 2.69 -13.98
CA VAL A 79 11.95 3.81 -14.92
C VAL A 79 11.13 3.43 -16.14
N ALA A 80 10.01 4.14 -16.35
CA ALA A 80 9.19 3.98 -17.55
C ALA A 80 9.82 4.75 -18.70
N GLN A 81 10.11 4.09 -19.81
CA GLN A 81 10.80 4.67 -20.98
C GLN A 81 10.00 4.42 -22.26
N ARG A 82 10.19 5.33 -23.20
CA ARG A 82 9.75 5.19 -24.59
C ARG A 82 10.80 5.76 -25.52
N ASP A 83 11.21 4.99 -26.51
CA ASP A 83 12.24 5.40 -27.49
C ASP A 83 13.50 5.96 -26.81
N GLY A 84 13.91 5.38 -25.66
CA GLY A 84 15.04 5.82 -24.85
C GLY A 84 14.79 7.05 -23.97
N ALA A 85 13.65 7.73 -24.10
CA ALA A 85 13.28 8.87 -23.25
C ALA A 85 12.56 8.42 -21.99
N THR A 86 12.89 9.01 -20.83
CA THR A 86 12.22 8.76 -19.57
C THR A 86 10.86 9.43 -19.52
N LEU A 87 9.78 8.65 -19.40
CA LEU A 87 8.42 9.14 -19.22
C LEU A 87 8.12 9.43 -17.74
N GLY A 88 8.73 8.66 -16.85
CA GLY A 88 8.51 8.76 -15.41
C GLY A 88 8.98 7.53 -14.66
N TYR A 89 8.48 7.39 -13.44
CA TYR A 89 8.95 6.44 -12.44
C TYR A 89 7.77 5.74 -11.77
N VAL A 90 7.91 4.46 -11.49
CA VAL A 90 6.93 3.70 -10.71
C VAL A 90 7.61 3.15 -9.47
N VAL A 91 7.04 3.43 -8.31
CA VAL A 91 7.49 2.92 -7.02
C VAL A 91 6.36 2.13 -6.39
N VAL A 92 6.65 0.94 -5.93
CA VAL A 92 5.75 0.12 -5.12
C VAL A 92 6.24 0.17 -3.68
N ASP A 93 5.34 0.44 -2.74
CA ASP A 93 5.63 0.48 -1.31
C ASP A 93 4.48 -0.14 -0.52
N ASP A 94 4.75 -0.45 0.74
CA ASP A 94 3.79 -1.00 1.68
C ASP A 94 3.66 -0.08 2.90
N VAL A 95 2.45 0.05 3.40
CA VAL A 95 2.19 0.67 4.71
C VAL A 95 1.29 -0.24 5.52
N ILE A 96 1.40 -0.18 6.84
CA ILE A 96 0.41 -0.80 7.71
C ILE A 96 -0.78 0.14 7.77
N GLY A 97 -1.99 -0.36 7.47
CA GLY A 97 -3.23 0.37 7.68
C GLY A 97 -3.53 0.48 9.18
N LYS A 98 -4.62 -0.10 9.63
CA LYS A 98 -4.89 -0.26 11.06
C LYS A 98 -4.24 -1.52 11.62
N PHE A 99 -4.35 -2.65 10.91
CA PHE A 99 -3.86 -3.97 11.33
C PHE A 99 -3.09 -4.70 10.23
N GLU A 100 -3.42 -4.44 8.97
CA GLU A 100 -2.95 -5.20 7.82
C GLU A 100 -2.12 -4.33 6.86
N LEU A 101 -1.31 -4.98 6.04
CA LEU A 101 -0.53 -4.31 5.01
C LEU A 101 -1.42 -3.83 3.86
N ILE A 102 -1.12 -2.62 3.41
CA ILE A 102 -1.67 -2.01 2.20
C ILE A 102 -0.50 -1.85 1.23
N THR A 103 -0.52 -2.62 0.14
CA THR A 103 0.45 -2.49 -0.94
C THR A 103 -0.11 -1.54 -1.99
N TYR A 104 0.68 -0.57 -2.40
CA TYR A 104 0.27 0.43 -3.38
C TYR A 104 1.43 0.81 -4.31
N ALA A 105 1.09 1.32 -5.48
CA ALA A 105 2.04 1.84 -6.45
C ALA A 105 1.78 3.32 -6.70
N VAL A 106 2.86 4.08 -6.92
CA VAL A 106 2.82 5.50 -7.29
C VAL A 106 3.56 5.68 -8.59
N GLY A 107 2.86 6.18 -9.60
CA GLY A 107 3.43 6.64 -10.86
C GLY A 107 3.75 8.13 -10.77
N ILE A 108 4.99 8.49 -11.03
CA ILE A 108 5.50 9.87 -10.98
C ILE A 108 6.03 10.22 -12.37
N GLY A 109 5.62 11.36 -12.92
CA GLY A 109 6.10 11.85 -14.18
C GLY A 109 7.59 12.23 -14.15
N SER A 110 8.19 12.38 -15.32
CA SER A 110 9.56 12.89 -15.44
C SER A 110 9.72 14.31 -14.87
N ASP A 111 8.62 15.05 -14.72
CA ASP A 111 8.53 16.35 -14.04
C ASP A 111 8.57 16.26 -12.51
N GLY A 112 8.37 15.06 -11.91
CA GLY A 112 8.34 14.81 -10.46
C GLY A 112 6.95 14.84 -9.85
N ALA A 113 5.91 15.13 -10.64
CA ALA A 113 4.53 15.14 -10.16
C ALA A 113 3.89 13.75 -10.21
N VAL A 114 3.03 13.45 -9.24
CA VAL A 114 2.25 12.22 -9.22
C VAL A 114 1.31 12.18 -10.42
N ARG A 115 1.38 11.13 -11.22
CA ARG A 115 0.47 10.86 -12.34
C ARG A 115 -0.69 9.99 -11.94
N GLN A 116 -0.42 8.98 -11.13
CA GLN A 116 -1.43 8.00 -10.72
C GLN A 116 -1.00 7.29 -9.45
N VAL A 117 -2.00 6.88 -8.66
CA VAL A 117 -1.82 6.01 -7.49
C VAL A 117 -2.74 4.82 -7.65
N GLU A 118 -2.24 3.61 -7.44
CA GLU A 118 -3.00 2.36 -7.44
C GLU A 118 -2.78 1.60 -6.14
N VAL A 119 -3.88 1.09 -5.56
CA VAL A 119 -3.81 0.14 -4.45
C VAL A 119 -3.75 -1.26 -5.05
N LEU A 120 -2.64 -1.97 -4.81
CA LEU A 120 -2.38 -3.28 -5.39
C LEU A 120 -2.97 -4.40 -4.53
N SER A 121 -2.88 -4.26 -3.20
CA SER A 121 -3.44 -5.22 -2.24
C SER A 121 -3.98 -4.49 -1.02
N TYR A 122 -5.16 -4.91 -0.56
CA TYR A 122 -5.81 -4.35 0.62
C TYR A 122 -6.42 -5.48 1.45
N ARG A 123 -5.99 -5.59 2.70
CA ARG A 123 -6.38 -6.71 3.59
C ARG A 123 -7.18 -6.26 4.81
N GLU A 124 -7.34 -4.96 5.00
CA GLU A 124 -8.16 -4.42 6.08
C GLU A 124 -9.64 -4.73 5.86
N SER A 125 -10.37 -4.94 6.96
CA SER A 125 -11.81 -5.21 6.92
C SER A 125 -12.66 -3.96 6.61
N HIS A 126 -12.09 -2.76 6.77
CA HIS A 126 -12.76 -1.48 6.57
C HIS A 126 -11.85 -0.51 5.82
N GLY A 127 -12.43 0.52 5.18
CA GLY A 127 -11.66 1.59 4.53
C GLY A 127 -11.19 1.25 3.12
N HIS A 128 -11.82 0.27 2.48
CA HIS A 128 -11.55 -0.08 1.08
C HIS A 128 -11.82 1.08 0.10
N GLU A 129 -12.44 2.15 0.57
CA GLU A 129 -12.71 3.37 -0.21
C GLU A 129 -11.43 4.10 -0.65
N ILE A 130 -10.27 3.88 0.00
CA ILE A 130 -8.98 4.40 -0.50
C ILE A 130 -8.65 3.90 -1.92
N ARG A 131 -9.26 2.79 -2.35
CA ARG A 131 -9.16 2.25 -3.71
C ARG A 131 -10.01 3.01 -4.72
N LEU A 132 -11.00 3.77 -4.27
CA LEU A 132 -11.87 4.51 -5.18
C LEU A 132 -11.07 5.55 -5.97
N PRO A 133 -11.28 5.65 -7.29
CA PRO A 133 -10.60 6.64 -8.11
C PRO A 133 -10.77 8.06 -7.59
N ALA A 134 -11.92 8.38 -6.98
CA ALA A 134 -12.20 9.70 -6.43
C ALA A 134 -11.21 10.09 -5.33
N TRP A 135 -10.84 9.16 -4.43
CA TRP A 135 -9.86 9.43 -3.39
C TRP A 135 -8.44 9.48 -3.95
N ARG A 136 -8.06 8.53 -4.79
CA ARG A 136 -6.71 8.44 -5.36
C ARG A 136 -6.36 9.59 -6.30
N ARG A 137 -7.34 10.17 -7.00
CA ARG A 137 -7.13 11.33 -7.89
C ARG A 137 -6.68 12.60 -7.15
N GLN A 138 -6.89 12.70 -5.85
CA GLN A 138 -6.42 13.84 -5.06
C GLN A 138 -4.90 13.99 -5.04
N PHE A 139 -4.18 12.91 -5.30
CA PHE A 139 -2.72 12.93 -5.37
C PHE A 139 -2.18 13.39 -6.73
N VAL A 140 -2.98 13.32 -7.79
CA VAL A 140 -2.54 13.64 -9.15
C VAL A 140 -2.12 15.10 -9.25
N GLY A 141 -0.96 15.34 -9.85
CA GLY A 141 -0.35 16.66 -10.00
C GLY A 141 0.41 17.16 -8.77
N LYS A 142 0.38 16.44 -7.64
CA LYS A 142 1.14 16.80 -6.45
C LYS A 142 2.58 16.29 -6.56
N ASP A 143 3.51 17.07 -6.03
CA ASP A 143 4.95 16.80 -6.01
C ASP A 143 5.52 16.93 -4.58
N ALA A 144 6.84 16.97 -4.45
CA ALA A 144 7.52 17.08 -3.17
C ALA A 144 7.23 18.40 -2.42
N SER A 145 6.78 19.45 -3.10
CA SER A 145 6.41 20.75 -2.50
C SER A 145 5.01 20.74 -1.88
N ALA A 146 4.15 19.78 -2.29
CA ALA A 146 2.78 19.69 -1.79
C ALA A 146 2.74 19.27 -0.30
N PRO A 147 1.76 19.74 0.48
CA PRO A 147 1.60 19.33 1.88
C PRO A 147 1.48 17.81 2.03
N LEU A 148 0.69 17.16 1.18
CA LEU A 148 0.36 15.75 1.22
C LEU A 148 -0.02 15.34 2.65
N ARG A 149 -1.10 15.93 3.14
CA ARG A 149 -1.64 15.76 4.48
C ARG A 149 -3.14 15.53 4.48
N VAL A 150 -3.56 14.50 5.20
CA VAL A 150 -4.98 14.23 5.44
C VAL A 150 -5.59 15.37 6.26
N GLY A 151 -6.73 15.90 5.80
CA GLY A 151 -7.43 17.03 6.42
C GLY A 151 -6.94 18.41 5.95
N GLU A 152 -5.84 18.47 5.16
CA GLU A 152 -5.34 19.70 4.56
C GLU A 152 -5.61 19.70 3.05
N ASP A 153 -4.91 18.87 2.30
CA ASP A 153 -5.02 18.74 0.85
C ASP A 153 -5.42 17.36 0.36
N ILE A 154 -5.59 16.40 1.29
CA ILE A 154 -6.11 15.07 1.06
C ILE A 154 -7.30 14.83 2.00
N ALA A 155 -8.46 14.50 1.44
CA ALA A 155 -9.66 14.21 2.21
C ALA A 155 -9.52 12.90 3.00
N ASN A 156 -9.99 12.91 4.24
CA ASN A 156 -10.12 11.72 5.06
C ASN A 156 -11.34 10.90 4.64
N ILE A 157 -11.26 9.60 4.86
CA ILE A 157 -12.39 8.67 4.76
C ILE A 157 -12.78 8.26 6.18
N SER A 158 -14.05 8.47 6.54
CA SER A 158 -14.59 8.07 7.85
C SER A 158 -14.43 6.55 8.03
N GLY A 159 -13.88 6.12 9.16
CA GLY A 159 -13.60 4.72 9.43
C GLY A 159 -12.29 4.19 8.85
N ALA A 160 -11.58 4.97 8.00
CA ALA A 160 -10.31 4.58 7.38
C ALA A 160 -9.17 5.57 7.65
N THR A 161 -9.24 6.36 8.71
CA THR A 161 -8.29 7.45 8.99
C THR A 161 -6.83 6.99 8.99
N LEU A 162 -6.51 5.84 9.60
CA LEU A 162 -5.14 5.33 9.64
C LEU A 162 -4.66 4.91 8.24
N SER A 163 -5.50 4.24 7.46
CA SER A 163 -5.18 3.88 6.08
C SER A 163 -4.94 5.12 5.22
N CYS A 164 -5.81 6.14 5.34
CA CYS A 164 -5.64 7.42 4.63
C CYS A 164 -4.32 8.11 5.02
N SER A 165 -4.04 8.22 6.33
CA SER A 165 -2.83 8.89 6.82
C SER A 165 -1.56 8.16 6.37
N HIS A 166 -1.49 6.85 6.59
CA HIS A 166 -0.28 6.09 6.30
C HIS A 166 0.01 5.99 4.80
N VAL A 167 -1.02 5.83 3.96
CA VAL A 167 -0.85 5.87 2.49
C VAL A 167 -0.42 7.26 2.04
N THR A 168 -1.03 8.33 2.57
CA THR A 168 -0.65 9.71 2.24
C THR A 168 0.80 10.01 2.63
N GLU A 169 1.22 9.63 3.84
CA GLU A 169 2.61 9.77 4.29
C GLU A 169 3.57 8.94 3.43
N GLY A 170 3.17 7.74 3.02
CA GLY A 170 3.93 6.90 2.12
C GLY A 170 4.12 7.54 0.74
N ILE A 171 3.05 8.13 0.17
CA ILE A 171 3.12 8.85 -1.10
C ILE A 171 4.02 10.09 -0.96
N LYS A 172 3.89 10.86 0.12
CA LYS A 172 4.78 11.99 0.41
C LYS A 172 6.24 11.56 0.43
N ARG A 173 6.53 10.45 1.11
CA ARG A 173 7.87 9.86 1.16
C ARG A 173 8.39 9.51 -0.23
N ILE A 174 7.58 8.84 -1.06
CA ILE A 174 7.96 8.43 -2.42
C ILE A 174 8.27 9.65 -3.29
N VAL A 175 7.40 10.66 -3.33
CA VAL A 175 7.63 11.85 -4.17
C VAL A 175 8.88 12.60 -3.74
N THR A 176 9.15 12.70 -2.42
CA THR A 176 10.36 13.36 -1.89
C THR A 176 11.63 12.56 -2.24
N VAL A 177 11.57 11.23 -2.16
CA VAL A 177 12.68 10.33 -2.56
C VAL A 177 12.99 10.48 -4.06
N ILE A 178 11.98 10.46 -4.91
CA ILE A 178 12.14 10.61 -6.37
C ILE A 178 12.65 12.01 -6.70
N ASP A 179 12.15 13.05 -6.06
CA ASP A 179 12.61 14.42 -6.27
C ASP A 179 14.10 14.57 -5.92
N LEU A 180 14.51 14.07 -4.76
CA LEU A 180 15.92 14.07 -4.36
C LEU A 180 16.80 13.30 -5.34
N ALA A 181 16.38 12.12 -5.80
CA ALA A 181 17.12 11.30 -6.74
C ALA A 181 17.24 11.95 -8.13
N ARG A 182 16.19 12.65 -8.60
CA ARG A 182 16.20 13.41 -9.85
C ARG A 182 17.20 14.57 -9.78
N HIS A 183 17.17 15.36 -8.71
CA HIS A 183 18.11 16.47 -8.51
C HIS A 183 19.56 16.01 -8.33
N ALA A 184 19.77 14.81 -7.79
CA ALA A 184 21.10 14.19 -7.69
C ALA A 184 21.57 13.52 -8.99
N GLY A 185 20.77 13.49 -10.05
CA GLY A 185 21.09 12.81 -11.31
C GLY A 185 21.07 11.27 -11.24
N SER A 186 20.58 10.69 -10.14
CA SER A 186 20.58 9.24 -9.93
C SER A 186 19.52 8.50 -10.76
N LEU A 187 18.64 9.23 -11.43
CA LEU A 187 17.54 8.74 -12.29
C LEU A 187 17.69 9.18 -13.76
N ALA A 188 18.82 9.78 -14.11
CA ALA A 188 19.14 10.13 -15.47
C ALA A 188 19.54 8.90 -16.31
#